data_2e70e4db638721747883018029aadaf1
#
_entry.id   2e70e4db638721747883018029aadaf1
#
_cell.length_a   1.000
_cell.length_b   1.000
_cell.length_c   1.000
_cell.angle_alpha   90.00
_cell.angle_beta   90.00
_cell.angle_gamma   90.00
#
_symmetry.space_group_name_H-M   'P 1'
#
loop_
_entity.id
_entity.type
_entity.pdbx_description
1 polymer ?
#
loop_
_entity_poly.entity_id
_entity_poly.type
_entity_poly.pdbx_seq_one_letter_code
_entity_poly.pdbx_strand_id
1 'polypeptide(L)'
;EEDAYVVSFKGTPRSFAFKDIKIQKPKGRLLKKLRFINDDDEYAIKVIDKNGIELIAIGIGNPFYATYEHIGYEDREFMGGPVSSANIEIAIPLEFKPELFIISKRDNLGKFKDFQEIVLP
;
A
#
# COMPACT_ATOMS: atom_id res chain seq x y z
N GLU A 1 19.79 3.40 -8.10
CA GLU A 1 19.00 2.45 -7.41
C GLU A 1 19.46 2.19 -6.04
N GLU A 2 18.80 2.79 -5.13
CA GLU A 2 19.15 2.73 -3.75
C GLU A 2 18.26 1.78 -3.01
N ASP A 3 18.79 1.30 -1.89
CA ASP A 3 17.98 0.48 -1.01
C ASP A 3 16.89 1.33 -0.38
N ALA A 4 15.86 0.65 0.06
CA ALA A 4 14.73 1.28 0.73
C ALA A 4 14.19 0.30 1.77
N TYR A 5 13.36 0.83 2.67
CA TYR A 5 12.56 -0.06 3.49
C TYR A 5 11.45 -0.62 2.62
N VAL A 6 11.40 -1.95 2.50
CA VAL A 6 10.30 -2.61 1.84
C VAL A 6 9.44 -3.22 2.92
N VAL A 7 8.24 -2.69 3.06
CA VAL A 7 7.33 -3.05 4.14
C VAL A 7 6.19 -3.86 3.56
N SER A 8 5.90 -4.98 4.20
CA SER A 8 4.87 -5.90 3.73
C SER A 8 3.73 -5.97 4.71
N PHE A 9 2.52 -5.97 4.18
CA PHE A 9 1.30 -6.09 4.95
C PHE A 9 0.43 -7.17 4.33
N LYS A 10 -0.42 -7.76 5.15
CA LYS A 10 -1.52 -8.56 4.63
C LYS A 10 -2.80 -7.88 5.04
N GLY A 11 -3.67 -7.60 4.05
CA GLY A 11 -4.84 -6.80 4.31
C GLY A 11 -6.12 -7.47 3.87
N THR A 12 -7.20 -7.05 4.52
CA THR A 12 -8.56 -7.27 4.07
C THR A 12 -9.18 -5.88 3.94
N PRO A 13 -10.35 -5.75 3.32
CA PRO A 13 -10.98 -4.43 3.24
C PRO A 13 -11.25 -3.77 4.59
N ARG A 14 -11.22 -4.55 5.66
CA ARG A 14 -11.53 -4.04 6.99
C ARG A 14 -10.30 -3.82 7.85
N SER A 15 -9.19 -4.49 7.56
CA SER A 15 -8.06 -4.47 8.47
C SER A 15 -6.80 -4.90 7.75
N PHE A 16 -5.69 -4.26 8.11
CA PHE A 16 -4.37 -4.60 7.60
C PHE A 16 -3.54 -5.12 8.75
N ALA A 17 -2.65 -6.07 8.46
CA ALA A 17 -1.71 -6.60 9.44
C ALA A 17 -0.30 -6.44 8.90
N PHE A 18 0.59 -5.97 9.76
CA PHE A 18 2.00 -5.85 9.43
C PHE A 18 2.62 -7.23 9.33
N LYS A 19 3.42 -7.46 8.30
CA LYS A 19 4.13 -8.73 8.14
C LYS A 19 5.61 -8.58 8.42
N ASP A 20 6.30 -7.77 7.62
CA ASP A 20 7.72 -7.56 7.89
C ASP A 20 8.20 -6.28 7.23
N ILE A 21 9.43 -5.91 7.57
CA ILE A 21 10.11 -4.77 6.98
C ILE A 21 11.56 -5.20 6.72
N LYS A 22 12.05 -4.90 5.53
CA LYS A 22 13.39 -5.26 5.11
C LYS A 22 14.03 -4.08 4.43
N ILE A 23 15.35 -4.01 4.51
CA ILE A 23 16.11 -3.03 3.74
C ILE A 23 16.64 -3.76 2.53
N GLN A 24 16.17 -3.37 1.37
CA GLN A 24 16.58 -4.01 0.13
C GLN A 24 16.26 -3.10 -1.04
N LYS A 25 16.77 -3.46 -2.21
CA LYS A 25 16.46 -2.73 -3.42
C LYS A 25 15.02 -3.05 -3.82
N PRO A 26 14.15 -2.06 -3.92
CA PRO A 26 12.76 -2.34 -4.27
C PRO A 26 12.63 -2.67 -5.74
N LYS A 27 11.59 -3.41 -6.07
CA LYS A 27 11.25 -3.68 -7.46
C LYS A 27 10.80 -2.40 -8.12
N GLY A 28 11.02 -2.32 -9.44
CA GLY A 28 10.73 -1.09 -10.17
C GLY A 28 9.30 -0.61 -9.99
N ARG A 29 8.35 -1.54 -9.94
CA ARG A 29 6.94 -1.15 -9.78
C ARG A 29 6.68 -0.49 -8.44
N LEU A 30 7.46 -0.82 -7.40
CA LEU A 30 7.28 -0.20 -6.09
C LEU A 30 7.81 1.22 -6.09
N LEU A 31 8.85 1.49 -6.86
CA LEU A 31 9.38 2.85 -6.96
C LEU A 31 8.34 3.80 -7.53
N LYS A 32 7.51 3.31 -8.44
CA LYS A 32 6.47 4.16 -9.02
C LYS A 32 5.41 4.51 -8.01
N LYS A 33 5.24 3.70 -6.97
CA LYS A 33 4.23 3.96 -5.95
C LYS A 33 4.67 4.98 -4.92
N LEU A 34 5.93 5.40 -4.96
CA LEU A 34 6.41 6.46 -4.07
C LEU A 34 5.94 7.83 -4.53
N ARG A 35 4.86 7.88 -5.27
CA ARG A 35 4.35 9.11 -5.82
C ARG A 35 3.11 9.55 -5.07
N PHE A 36 2.59 10.66 -5.52
CA PHE A 36 1.39 11.24 -4.93
C PHE A 36 0.21 10.30 -5.10
N ILE A 37 -0.76 10.49 -4.23
CA ILE A 37 -2.01 9.75 -4.32
C ILE A 37 -2.76 10.22 -5.56
N ASN A 38 -3.22 9.26 -6.35
CA ASN A 38 -3.97 9.54 -7.58
C ASN A 38 -5.45 9.33 -7.35
N ASP A 39 -6.24 9.78 -8.32
CA ASP A 39 -7.69 9.59 -8.25
C ASP A 39 -8.08 8.12 -8.27
N ASP A 40 -7.22 7.27 -8.81
CA ASP A 40 -7.49 5.83 -8.89
C ASP A 40 -7.22 5.10 -7.59
N ASP A 41 -6.60 5.75 -6.64
CA ASP A 41 -6.22 5.08 -5.39
C ASP A 41 -7.42 5.06 -4.46
N GLU A 42 -7.88 3.86 -4.11
CA GLU A 42 -8.93 3.67 -3.12
C GLU A 42 -8.39 3.64 -1.71
N TYR A 43 -7.16 3.19 -1.56
CA TYR A 43 -6.51 3.05 -0.27
C TYR A 43 -5.18 3.80 -0.29
N ALA A 44 -4.74 4.23 0.87
CA ALA A 44 -3.44 4.88 1.00
C ALA A 44 -2.84 4.51 2.35
N ILE A 45 -1.52 4.56 2.41
CA ILE A 45 -0.78 4.32 3.64
C ILE A 45 0.03 5.56 3.94
N LYS A 46 -0.21 6.15 5.09
CA LYS A 46 0.57 7.29 5.58
C LYS A 46 1.69 6.79 6.46
N VAL A 47 2.86 7.35 6.27
CA VAL A 47 4.04 6.97 7.04
C VAL A 47 4.30 8.08 8.04
N ILE A 48 4.34 7.74 9.32
CA ILE A 48 4.40 8.71 10.41
C ILE A 48 5.69 8.46 11.20
N ASP A 49 6.38 9.53 11.57
CA ASP A 49 7.62 9.39 12.35
C ASP A 49 7.33 9.39 13.85
N LYS A 50 8.38 9.31 14.64
CA LYS A 50 8.25 9.22 16.09
C LYS A 50 7.65 10.46 16.72
N ASN A 51 7.67 11.57 16.00
CA ASN A 51 7.10 12.84 16.48
C ASN A 51 5.67 13.04 16.03
N GLY A 52 5.08 12.04 15.34
CA GLY A 52 3.72 12.14 14.87
C GLY A 52 3.58 12.91 13.56
N ILE A 53 4.69 13.15 12.87
CA ILE A 53 4.68 13.91 11.63
C ILE A 53 4.50 12.98 10.46
N GLU A 54 3.59 13.32 9.56
CA GLU A 54 3.39 12.55 8.34
C GLU A 54 4.54 12.83 7.38
N LEU A 55 5.30 11.80 7.06
CA LEU A 55 6.47 11.91 6.20
C LEU A 55 6.09 11.78 4.74
N ILE A 56 5.20 10.86 4.44
CA ILE A 56 4.80 10.57 3.07
C ILE A 56 3.48 9.81 3.11
N ALA A 57 2.69 9.97 2.06
CA ALA A 57 1.47 9.19 1.88
C ALA A 57 1.57 8.47 0.55
N ILE A 58 1.31 7.17 0.57
CA ILE A 58 1.49 6.32 -0.60
C ILE A 58 0.14 5.75 -1.00
N GLY A 59 -0.28 6.03 -2.25
CA GLY A 59 -1.48 5.43 -2.79
C GLY A 59 -1.21 4.01 -3.22
N ILE A 60 -2.11 3.09 -2.87
CA ILE A 60 -1.91 1.68 -3.18
C ILE A 60 -3.03 1.10 -4.05
N GLY A 61 -3.77 1.97 -4.74
CA GLY A 61 -4.83 1.51 -5.60
C GLY A 61 -5.95 0.87 -4.82
N ASN A 62 -6.55 -0.16 -5.38
CA ASN A 62 -7.51 -0.99 -4.68
C ASN A 62 -6.97 -2.41 -4.64
N PRO A 63 -6.25 -2.78 -3.56
CA PRO A 63 -5.63 -4.12 -3.50
C PRO A 63 -6.64 -5.25 -3.42
N PHE A 64 -7.91 -4.92 -3.18
CA PHE A 64 -8.95 -5.93 -3.02
C PHE A 64 -9.80 -6.10 -4.27
N TYR A 65 -9.29 -5.62 -5.40
CA TYR A 65 -9.94 -5.82 -6.68
C TYR A 65 -8.87 -6.31 -7.66
N ALA A 66 -8.90 -7.61 -7.95
CA ALA A 66 -7.91 -8.20 -8.83
C ALA A 66 -8.22 -7.85 -10.27
N THR A 67 -7.20 -7.45 -11.01
CA THR A 67 -7.32 -7.20 -12.44
C THR A 67 -6.25 -7.98 -13.14
N TYR A 68 -6.62 -8.66 -14.21
CA TYR A 68 -5.66 -9.39 -15.01
C TYR A 68 -5.44 -8.63 -16.29
N GLU A 69 -4.27 -8.06 -16.41
CA GLU A 69 -3.93 -7.30 -17.60
C GLU A 69 -3.20 -8.13 -18.61
N HIS A 70 -2.92 -9.37 -18.27
CA HIS A 70 -2.14 -10.19 -19.15
C HIS A 70 -3.00 -10.77 -20.22
N ILE A 71 -2.51 -10.65 -21.41
CA ILE A 71 -3.09 -11.32 -22.53
C ILE A 71 -2.52 -12.71 -22.55
N GLY A 72 -3.32 -13.70 -22.83
CA GLY A 72 -2.82 -15.05 -22.91
C GLY A 72 -3.24 -15.95 -21.79
N TYR A 73 -3.90 -15.41 -20.79
CA TYR A 73 -4.55 -16.26 -19.82
C TYR A 73 -5.66 -17.00 -20.52
N GLU A 74 -5.71 -18.28 -20.29
CA GLU A 74 -6.70 -19.09 -20.94
C GLU A 74 -8.00 -19.09 -20.22
N ASP A 75 -7.93 -18.95 -18.91
CA ASP A 75 -9.12 -18.92 -18.10
C ASP A 75 -9.62 -17.50 -18.02
N ARG A 76 -10.65 -17.20 -18.79
CA ARG A 76 -11.20 -15.86 -18.86
C ARG A 76 -12.21 -15.56 -17.78
N GLU A 77 -12.55 -16.54 -17.00
CA GLU A 77 -13.59 -16.35 -16.00
C GLU A 77 -13.14 -15.45 -14.88
N PHE A 78 -11.83 -15.30 -14.70
CA PHE A 78 -11.29 -14.52 -13.60
C PHE A 78 -10.49 -13.35 -14.09
N MET A 79 -11.08 -12.62 -15.02
CA MET A 79 -10.41 -11.45 -15.59
C MET A 79 -10.38 -10.26 -14.64
N GLY A 80 -11.01 -10.38 -13.51
CA GLY A 80 -11.02 -9.34 -12.50
C GLY A 80 -12.15 -9.58 -11.55
N GLY A 81 -12.10 -8.87 -10.42
CA GLY A 81 -13.16 -8.99 -9.44
C GLY A 81 -12.64 -8.81 -8.03
N PRO A 82 -13.55 -8.75 -7.06
CA PRO A 82 -13.16 -8.54 -5.68
C PRO A 82 -12.46 -9.75 -5.10
N VAL A 83 -11.48 -9.50 -4.24
CA VAL A 83 -10.79 -10.53 -3.48
C VAL A 83 -10.89 -10.17 -2.02
N SER A 84 -10.85 -11.19 -1.17
CA SER A 84 -11.07 -10.99 0.27
C SER A 84 -9.79 -10.61 1.01
N SER A 85 -8.64 -10.85 0.43
CA SER A 85 -7.38 -10.48 1.08
C SER A 85 -6.32 -10.24 0.03
N ALA A 86 -5.27 -9.52 0.42
CA ALA A 86 -4.19 -9.20 -0.49
C ALA A 86 -2.90 -9.00 0.28
N ASN A 87 -1.79 -9.28 -0.38
CA ASN A 87 -0.47 -8.94 0.13
C ASN A 87 -0.09 -7.60 -0.48
N ILE A 88 0.35 -6.69 0.37
CA ILE A 88 0.65 -5.32 -0.03
C ILE A 88 2.09 -5.03 0.35
N GLU A 89 2.86 -4.50 -0.60
CA GLU A 89 4.22 -4.05 -0.33
C GLU A 89 4.35 -2.60 -0.69
N ILE A 90 5.06 -1.85 0.15
CA ILE A 90 5.40 -0.47 -0.16
C ILE A 90 6.88 -0.29 0.05
N ALA A 91 7.45 0.71 -0.64
CA ALA A 91 8.85 1.07 -0.50
C ALA A 91 8.94 2.47 0.07
N ILE A 92 9.80 2.64 1.07
CA ILE A 92 9.97 3.91 1.75
C ILE A 92 11.46 4.27 1.71
N PRO A 93 11.83 5.47 1.25
CA PRO A 93 13.22 5.87 1.25
C PRO A 93 13.84 5.76 2.63
N LEU A 94 15.09 5.36 2.70
CA LEU A 94 15.77 5.14 3.99
C LEU A 94 15.89 6.40 4.82
N GLU A 95 15.85 7.55 4.19
CA GLU A 95 15.93 8.81 4.93
C GLU A 95 14.70 9.06 5.78
N PHE A 96 13.58 8.44 5.44
CA PHE A 96 12.38 8.52 6.26
C PHE A 96 12.40 7.35 7.22
N LYS A 97 12.26 7.65 8.51
CA LYS A 97 12.32 6.62 9.54
C LYS A 97 10.92 6.39 10.05
N PRO A 98 10.26 5.35 9.56
CA PRO A 98 8.87 5.13 9.93
C PRO A 98 8.75 4.66 11.37
N GLU A 99 7.72 5.11 12.05
CA GLU A 99 7.40 4.66 13.38
C GLU A 99 6.05 3.98 13.40
N LEU A 100 5.10 4.51 12.65
CA LEU A 100 3.79 3.88 12.51
C LEU A 100 3.21 4.20 11.14
N PHE A 101 2.23 3.42 10.78
CA PHE A 101 1.51 3.60 9.52
C PHE A 101 0.05 3.84 9.80
N ILE A 102 -0.56 4.72 9.01
CA ILE A 102 -1.99 4.98 9.09
C ILE A 102 -2.60 4.54 7.79
N ILE A 103 -3.58 3.64 7.87
CA ILE A 103 -4.26 3.12 6.69
C ILE A 103 -5.51 3.94 6.47
N SER A 104 -5.67 4.43 5.24
CA SER A 104 -6.81 5.27 4.87
C SER A 104 -7.54 4.65 3.70
N LYS A 105 -8.82 4.94 3.61
CA LYS A 105 -9.67 4.47 2.51
C LYS A 105 -10.57 5.63 2.07
N ARG A 106 -10.88 5.70 0.78
CA ARG A 106 -11.82 6.71 0.28
C ARG A 106 -13.23 6.37 0.72
N ASP A 107 -13.95 7.38 1.12
CA ASP A 107 -15.35 7.23 1.46
C ASP A 107 -16.21 7.45 0.21
N ASN A 108 -17.54 7.47 0.38
CA ASN A 108 -18.47 7.63 -0.71
C ASN A 108 -18.37 8.98 -1.40
N LEU A 109 -17.77 9.96 -0.73
CA LEU A 109 -17.57 11.28 -1.29
C LEU A 109 -16.20 11.44 -1.92
N GLY A 110 -15.42 10.38 -1.96
CA GLY A 110 -14.10 10.40 -2.56
C GLY A 110 -13.02 10.94 -1.66
N LYS A 111 -13.28 11.10 -0.38
CA LYS A 111 -12.27 11.62 0.56
C LYS A 111 -11.67 10.48 1.34
N PHE A 112 -10.38 10.60 1.61
CA PHE A 112 -9.70 9.59 2.40
C PHE A 112 -10.04 9.75 3.87
N LYS A 113 -10.31 8.63 4.50
CA LYS A 113 -10.58 8.55 5.94
C LYS A 113 -9.65 7.54 6.54
N ASP A 114 -8.99 7.92 7.61
CA ASP A 114 -8.11 7.03 8.35
C ASP A 114 -8.96 6.02 9.11
N PHE A 115 -8.57 4.75 9.05
CA PHE A 115 -9.36 3.75 9.75
C PHE A 115 -8.52 2.80 10.58
N GLN A 116 -7.20 2.87 10.49
CA GLN A 116 -6.36 1.95 11.26
C GLN A 116 -4.96 2.53 11.43
N GLU A 117 -4.38 2.28 12.60
CA GLU A 117 -2.98 2.58 12.85
C GLU A 117 -2.23 1.29 13.10
N ILE A 118 -1.04 1.19 12.56
CA ILE A 118 -0.17 0.04 12.75
C ILE A 118 1.16 0.55 13.24
N VAL A 119 1.52 0.21 14.47
CA VAL A 119 2.78 0.63 15.06
C VAL A 119 3.83 -0.41 14.75
N LEU A 120 5.01 0.05 14.31
CA LEU A 120 6.11 -0.86 14.04
C LEU A 120 6.58 -1.50 15.34
N PRO A 121 6.84 -2.81 15.33
CA PRO A 121 7.33 -3.49 16.53
C PRO A 121 8.75 -3.10 16.89
#